data_564dd9c5b2b73387cde6b87341ee0d30
#
_entry.id   564dd9c5b2b73387cde6b87341ee0d30
#
_cell.length_a   1.000
_cell.length_b   1.000
_cell.length_c   1.000
_cell.angle_alpha   90.00
_cell.angle_beta   90.00
_cell.angle_gamma   90.00
#
_symmetry.space_group_name_H-M   'P 1'
#
loop_
_entity.id
_entity.type
_entity.pdbx_description
1 polymer ?
#
loop_
_entity_poly.entity_id
_entity_poly.type
_entity_poly.pdbx_seq_one_letter_code
_entity_poly.pdbx_strand_id
1 'polypeptide(L)'
;MKTVLVTGSNGLLGQKITEKIINEGGVNLVATSKGINRFPAEDRYVYAEMDILNAEQVREVIEEYKPDAIIHTAAMTNVDTCENQKELAYQLNVVAVQTLVSLCETYNIQLVHLSTDFVFDGEDGPYDELSAPNPLSYYGKTKLMAEEVIKNSSAKWAILRTIIVYGIVSDMSRSNIVLWAKDALEKGEPLKVVNDQWRMPTLAEDLADISLLAVAHNAQGVYNASGKDMMSIAELVYRVADFWRLDKSLITEVSGATLNQAAKRPKKTGFILDKAMTELNYQPRSFEEGLRILGRQMKSTIG
;
A
#
# COMPACT_ATOMS: atom_id res chain seq x y z
N MET A 1 8.58 10.64 23.06
CA MET A 1 8.07 9.61 22.15
C MET A 1 7.36 10.35 21.03
N LYS A 2 7.65 10.03 19.73
CA LYS A 2 6.93 10.68 18.62
C LYS A 2 5.47 10.24 18.59
N THR A 3 4.56 11.15 18.23
CA THR A 3 3.16 10.84 17.92
C THR A 3 3.02 10.67 16.41
N VAL A 4 2.52 9.52 15.97
CA VAL A 4 2.30 9.17 14.57
C VAL A 4 0.81 9.04 14.30
N LEU A 5 0.30 9.84 13.36
CA LEU A 5 -1.06 9.73 12.86
C LEU A 5 -1.06 8.85 11.61
N VAL A 6 -1.91 7.85 11.58
CA VAL A 6 -2.08 6.94 10.43
C VAL A 6 -3.46 7.14 9.84
N THR A 7 -3.54 7.63 8.59
CA THR A 7 -4.82 7.70 7.89
C THR A 7 -5.13 6.38 7.20
N GLY A 8 -6.40 6.02 7.07
CA GLY A 8 -6.79 4.76 6.45
C GLY A 8 -6.42 3.53 7.28
N SER A 9 -6.39 3.67 8.61
CA SER A 9 -6.03 2.62 9.56
C SER A 9 -6.87 1.34 9.46
N ASN A 10 -8.09 1.42 8.92
CA ASN A 10 -8.95 0.26 8.63
C ASN A 10 -8.53 -0.52 7.37
N GLY A 11 -7.57 0.00 6.59
CA GLY A 11 -7.02 -0.67 5.41
C GLY A 11 -5.95 -1.70 5.76
N LEU A 12 -5.53 -2.51 4.77
CA LEU A 12 -4.52 -3.56 4.99
C LEU A 12 -3.23 -3.00 5.59
N LEU A 13 -2.61 -2.01 4.94
CA LEU A 13 -1.37 -1.41 5.45
C LEU A 13 -1.59 -0.69 6.79
N GLY A 14 -2.69 0.07 6.93
CA GLY A 14 -3.00 0.78 8.16
C GLY A 14 -3.11 -0.14 9.36
N GLN A 15 -3.76 -1.31 9.21
CA GLN A 15 -3.83 -2.33 10.26
C GLN A 15 -2.45 -2.92 10.58
N LYS A 16 -1.58 -3.17 9.56
CA LYS A 16 -0.22 -3.71 9.82
C LYS A 16 0.69 -2.70 10.51
N ILE A 17 0.56 -1.41 10.21
CA ILE A 17 1.26 -0.35 10.95
C ILE A 17 0.76 -0.31 12.40
N THR A 18 -0.56 -0.35 12.61
CA THR A 18 -1.18 -0.38 13.95
C THR A 18 -0.69 -1.58 14.75
N GLU A 19 -0.77 -2.79 14.18
CA GLU A 19 -0.30 -4.04 14.79
C GLU A 19 1.17 -3.96 15.20
N LYS A 20 2.03 -3.45 14.31
CA LYS A 20 3.46 -3.32 14.56
C LYS A 20 3.75 -2.34 15.70
N ILE A 21 3.12 -1.17 15.72
CA ILE A 21 3.30 -0.18 16.79
C ILE A 21 2.83 -0.75 18.14
N ILE A 22 1.71 -1.46 18.17
CA ILE A 22 1.21 -2.11 19.38
C ILE A 22 2.20 -3.13 19.93
N ASN A 23 2.82 -3.93 19.05
CA ASN A 23 3.73 -5.00 19.44
C ASN A 23 5.12 -4.52 19.84
N GLU A 24 5.65 -3.51 19.16
CA GLU A 24 7.03 -3.03 19.36
C GLU A 24 7.12 -1.78 20.24
N GLY A 25 6.04 -0.99 20.32
CA GLY A 25 6.04 0.28 21.04
C GLY A 25 6.86 1.36 20.32
N GLY A 26 7.39 2.32 21.10
CA GLY A 26 8.33 3.34 20.61
C GLY A 26 7.68 4.59 20.03
N VAL A 27 6.38 4.59 19.69
CA VAL A 27 5.61 5.76 19.23
C VAL A 27 4.21 5.77 19.85
N ASN A 28 3.62 6.95 19.98
CA ASN A 28 2.20 7.11 20.29
C ASN A 28 1.43 7.04 18.97
N LEU A 29 0.44 6.15 18.86
CA LEU A 29 -0.37 5.97 17.65
C LEU A 29 -1.71 6.69 17.76
N VAL A 30 -2.01 7.48 16.73
CA VAL A 30 -3.36 7.97 16.44
C VAL A 30 -3.80 7.33 15.12
N ALA A 31 -4.61 6.29 15.22
CA ALA A 31 -5.16 5.58 14.07
C ALA A 31 -6.43 6.28 13.60
N THR A 32 -6.53 6.61 12.31
CA THR A 32 -7.70 7.32 11.78
C THR A 32 -8.24 6.66 10.51
N SER A 33 -9.57 6.62 10.42
CA SER A 33 -10.28 6.16 9.22
C SER A 33 -11.73 6.67 9.25
N LYS A 34 -12.40 6.62 8.11
CA LYS A 34 -13.84 6.89 8.03
C LYS A 34 -14.62 5.72 8.65
N GLY A 35 -15.56 6.05 9.56
CA GLY A 35 -16.42 5.10 10.26
C GLY A 35 -15.72 4.42 11.44
N ILE A 36 -16.33 3.35 11.92
CA ILE A 36 -15.90 2.63 13.13
C ILE A 36 -14.50 1.98 12.96
N ASN A 37 -13.80 1.84 14.09
CA ASN A 37 -12.55 1.09 14.14
C ASN A 37 -12.78 -0.39 13.79
N ARG A 38 -12.00 -0.92 12.84
CA ARG A 38 -12.05 -2.33 12.43
C ARG A 38 -10.91 -3.18 12.98
N PHE A 39 -9.91 -2.54 13.55
CA PHE A 39 -8.84 -3.24 14.26
C PHE A 39 -9.24 -3.32 15.75
N PRO A 40 -8.98 -4.44 16.45
CA PRO A 40 -9.36 -4.59 17.84
C PRO A 40 -8.90 -3.40 18.68
N ALA A 41 -9.82 -2.78 19.44
CA ALA A 41 -9.50 -1.67 20.33
C ALA A 41 -8.66 -2.19 21.49
N GLU A 42 -7.48 -1.60 21.64
CA GLU A 42 -6.61 -1.84 22.77
C GLU A 42 -6.25 -0.50 23.40
N ASP A 43 -6.02 -0.48 24.72
CA ASP A 43 -5.65 0.74 25.46
C ASP A 43 -4.27 1.32 25.06
N ARG A 44 -3.65 0.74 24.05
CA ARG A 44 -2.29 1.11 23.59
C ARG A 44 -2.26 2.09 22.43
N TYR A 45 -3.41 2.49 21.90
CA TYR A 45 -3.50 3.51 20.84
C TYR A 45 -4.83 4.23 20.86
N VAL A 46 -4.89 5.38 20.22
CA VAL A 46 -6.10 6.17 20.05
C VAL A 46 -6.68 5.91 18.67
N TYR A 47 -7.98 5.68 18.58
CA TYR A 47 -8.72 5.71 17.32
C TYR A 47 -9.57 6.98 17.26
N ALA A 48 -9.38 7.78 16.19
CA ALA A 48 -10.21 8.93 15.89
C ALA A 48 -10.89 8.73 14.53
N GLU A 49 -12.23 8.79 14.50
CA GLU A 49 -12.95 8.79 13.23
C GLU A 49 -12.62 10.05 12.44
N MET A 50 -12.21 9.88 11.17
CA MET A 50 -11.80 10.99 10.32
C MET A 50 -12.04 10.68 8.84
N ASP A 51 -12.86 11.49 8.18
CA ASP A 51 -12.97 11.48 6.71
C ASP A 51 -11.92 12.42 6.11
N ILE A 52 -10.98 11.87 5.35
CA ILE A 52 -9.91 12.66 4.71
C ILE A 52 -10.42 13.69 3.69
N LEU A 53 -11.67 13.59 3.24
CA LEU A 53 -12.33 14.58 2.38
C LEU A 53 -12.92 15.75 3.17
N ASN A 54 -13.03 15.65 4.48
CA ASN A 54 -13.47 16.74 5.33
C ASN A 54 -12.27 17.49 5.91
N ALA A 55 -11.86 18.56 5.25
CA ALA A 55 -10.67 19.35 5.63
C ALA A 55 -10.75 19.90 7.07
N GLU A 56 -11.94 20.25 7.56
CA GLU A 56 -12.14 20.73 8.93
C GLU A 56 -11.85 19.61 9.93
N GLN A 57 -12.46 18.44 9.73
CA GLN A 57 -12.24 17.28 10.59
C GLN A 57 -10.76 16.84 10.60
N VAL A 58 -10.08 16.90 9.45
CA VAL A 58 -8.64 16.61 9.37
C VAL A 58 -7.83 17.60 10.21
N ARG A 59 -8.18 18.88 10.15
CA ARG A 59 -7.53 19.93 10.95
C ARG A 59 -7.76 19.72 12.43
N GLU A 60 -9.01 19.51 12.87
CA GLU A 60 -9.39 19.29 14.27
C GLU A 60 -8.59 18.12 14.87
N VAL A 61 -8.51 17.00 14.16
CA VAL A 61 -7.73 15.82 14.60
C VAL A 61 -6.23 16.14 14.71
N ILE A 62 -5.66 16.89 13.76
CA ILE A 62 -4.25 17.30 13.83
C ILE A 62 -4.00 18.26 15.00
N GLU A 63 -4.89 19.21 15.25
CA GLU A 63 -4.76 20.17 16.35
C GLU A 63 -4.91 19.50 17.72
N GLU A 64 -5.80 18.52 17.84
CA GLU A 64 -6.03 17.76 19.07
C GLU A 64 -4.82 16.89 19.42
N TYR A 65 -4.34 16.07 18.46
CA TYR A 65 -3.32 15.06 18.73
C TYR A 65 -1.90 15.52 18.44
N LYS A 66 -1.69 16.63 17.73
CA LYS A 66 -0.39 17.24 17.42
C LYS A 66 0.65 16.23 16.97
N PRO A 67 0.42 15.45 15.89
CA PRO A 67 1.32 14.43 15.45
C PRO A 67 2.65 15.02 14.98
N ASP A 68 3.75 14.31 15.25
CA ASP A 68 5.08 14.61 14.69
C ASP A 68 5.20 14.14 13.24
N ALA A 69 4.45 13.09 12.88
CA ALA A 69 4.42 12.53 11.53
C ALA A 69 3.03 11.98 11.17
N ILE A 70 2.71 12.06 9.88
CA ILE A 70 1.52 11.44 9.29
C ILE A 70 1.97 10.36 8.31
N ILE A 71 1.50 9.11 8.49
CA ILE A 71 1.60 8.06 7.48
C ILE A 71 0.26 7.99 6.75
N HIS A 72 0.26 8.47 5.50
CA HIS A 72 -0.96 8.59 4.70
C HIS A 72 -1.19 7.35 3.84
N THR A 73 -2.04 6.42 4.32
CA THR A 73 -2.39 5.19 3.60
C THR A 73 -3.78 5.21 2.97
N ALA A 74 -4.61 6.20 3.30
CA ALA A 74 -5.96 6.31 2.74
C ALA A 74 -5.91 6.73 1.27
N ALA A 75 -6.52 5.94 0.39
CA ALA A 75 -6.61 6.23 -1.05
C ALA A 75 -7.69 5.37 -1.72
N MET A 76 -8.16 5.79 -2.88
CA MET A 76 -8.85 4.91 -3.82
C MET A 76 -7.82 4.14 -4.64
N THR A 77 -7.69 2.83 -4.42
CA THR A 77 -6.64 2.00 -5.00
C THR A 77 -7.13 1.02 -6.08
N ASN A 78 -8.45 0.83 -6.22
CA ASN A 78 -8.97 -0.02 -7.27
C ASN A 78 -8.89 0.71 -8.62
N VAL A 79 -8.02 0.18 -9.49
CA VAL A 79 -7.64 0.82 -10.76
C VAL A 79 -8.83 1.01 -11.69
N ASP A 80 -9.70 -0.01 -11.82
CA ASP A 80 -10.88 0.05 -12.68
C ASP A 80 -11.96 0.98 -12.10
N THR A 81 -12.12 1.02 -10.77
CA THR A 81 -13.02 1.97 -10.11
C THR A 81 -12.54 3.41 -10.33
N CYS A 82 -11.24 3.68 -10.32
CA CYS A 82 -10.71 5.00 -10.61
C CYS A 82 -11.01 5.47 -12.04
N GLU A 83 -11.02 4.56 -13.03
CA GLU A 83 -11.44 4.90 -14.40
C GLU A 83 -12.92 5.27 -14.49
N ASN A 84 -13.76 4.56 -13.72
CA ASN A 84 -15.21 4.74 -13.75
C ASN A 84 -15.70 5.89 -12.85
N GLN A 85 -14.96 6.26 -11.81
CA GLN A 85 -15.30 7.27 -10.81
C GLN A 85 -14.17 8.30 -10.67
N LYS A 86 -13.82 8.95 -11.79
CA LYS A 86 -12.66 9.86 -11.89
C LYS A 86 -12.71 11.00 -10.89
N GLU A 87 -13.86 11.63 -10.70
CA GLU A 87 -14.02 12.74 -9.76
C GLU A 87 -13.73 12.27 -8.32
N LEU A 88 -14.32 11.17 -7.89
CA LEU A 88 -14.07 10.64 -6.55
C LEU A 88 -12.61 10.21 -6.37
N ALA A 89 -12.00 9.60 -7.40
CA ALA A 89 -10.59 9.25 -7.38
C ALA A 89 -9.69 10.48 -7.25
N TYR A 90 -10.02 11.58 -7.95
CA TYR A 90 -9.30 12.85 -7.84
C TYR A 90 -9.43 13.45 -6.44
N GLN A 91 -10.66 13.49 -5.90
CA GLN A 91 -10.89 14.01 -4.55
C GLN A 91 -10.08 13.23 -3.49
N LEU A 92 -10.16 11.89 -3.52
CA LEU A 92 -9.47 11.03 -2.54
C LEU A 92 -7.95 11.00 -2.70
N ASN A 93 -7.45 10.95 -3.94
CA ASN A 93 -6.03 10.73 -4.18
C ASN A 93 -5.23 12.02 -4.37
N VAL A 94 -5.87 13.14 -4.68
CA VAL A 94 -5.20 14.42 -4.95
C VAL A 94 -5.63 15.50 -3.96
N VAL A 95 -6.93 15.83 -3.90
CA VAL A 95 -7.40 16.94 -3.06
C VAL A 95 -7.18 16.69 -1.58
N ALA A 96 -7.45 15.46 -1.10
CA ALA A 96 -7.14 15.09 0.28
C ALA A 96 -5.63 15.22 0.60
N VAL A 97 -4.75 14.90 -0.37
CA VAL A 97 -3.30 15.08 -0.21
C VAL A 97 -2.93 16.56 -0.15
N GLN A 98 -3.55 17.42 -0.96
CA GLN A 98 -3.34 18.88 -0.88
C GLN A 98 -3.68 19.42 0.51
N THR A 99 -4.80 18.98 1.09
CA THR A 99 -5.19 19.34 2.46
C THR A 99 -4.14 18.90 3.48
N LEU A 100 -3.71 17.63 3.42
CA LEU A 100 -2.68 17.11 4.33
C LEU A 100 -1.35 17.84 4.18
N VAL A 101 -0.91 18.13 2.96
CA VAL A 101 0.34 18.87 2.70
C VAL A 101 0.28 20.27 3.33
N SER A 102 -0.80 21.02 3.12
CA SER A 102 -0.98 22.37 3.69
C SER A 102 -0.95 22.34 5.23
N LEU A 103 -1.56 21.34 5.85
CA LEU A 103 -1.52 21.16 7.31
C LEU A 103 -0.13 20.74 7.79
N CYS A 104 0.56 19.87 7.06
CA CYS A 104 1.94 19.49 7.38
C CYS A 104 2.91 20.68 7.31
N GLU A 105 2.75 21.58 6.35
CA GLU A 105 3.50 22.84 6.27
C GLU A 105 3.20 23.73 7.47
N THR A 106 1.91 23.92 7.77
CA THR A 106 1.44 24.80 8.87
C THR A 106 1.94 24.35 10.23
N TYR A 107 1.91 23.05 10.51
CA TYR A 107 2.23 22.47 11.82
C TYR A 107 3.61 21.81 11.87
N ASN A 108 4.43 21.92 10.79
CA ASN A 108 5.77 21.32 10.68
C ASN A 108 5.77 19.80 10.93
N ILE A 109 4.80 19.09 10.35
CA ILE A 109 4.60 17.65 10.47
C ILE A 109 5.30 16.95 9.31
N GLN A 110 5.97 15.82 9.55
CA GLN A 110 6.50 14.97 8.48
C GLN A 110 5.36 14.19 7.80
N LEU A 111 5.30 14.21 6.46
CA LEU A 111 4.37 13.42 5.68
C LEU A 111 5.07 12.20 5.05
N VAL A 112 4.64 10.98 5.38
CA VAL A 112 5.01 9.75 4.67
C VAL A 112 3.82 9.33 3.80
N HIS A 113 3.96 9.45 2.48
CA HIS A 113 2.88 9.20 1.51
C HIS A 113 3.10 7.90 0.75
N LEU A 114 2.07 7.06 0.66
CA LEU A 114 2.09 5.83 -0.13
C LEU A 114 1.74 6.12 -1.59
N SER A 115 2.66 5.81 -2.51
CA SER A 115 2.46 5.88 -3.97
C SER A 115 2.52 4.48 -4.59
N THR A 116 2.65 4.37 -5.89
CA THR A 116 2.45 3.14 -6.64
C THR A 116 3.40 3.02 -7.83
N ASP A 117 3.65 1.79 -8.27
CA ASP A 117 4.30 1.45 -9.53
C ASP A 117 3.48 1.87 -10.77
N PHE A 118 2.18 2.10 -10.63
CA PHE A 118 1.30 2.56 -11.71
C PHE A 118 1.60 4.00 -12.17
N VAL A 119 2.55 4.70 -11.55
CA VAL A 119 3.11 5.95 -12.10
C VAL A 119 3.97 5.70 -13.33
N PHE A 120 4.35 4.46 -13.63
CA PHE A 120 5.15 4.05 -14.79
C PHE A 120 4.31 3.31 -15.84
N ASP A 121 4.78 3.29 -17.09
CA ASP A 121 4.16 2.59 -18.22
C ASP A 121 4.49 1.09 -18.30
N GLY A 122 5.58 0.67 -17.66
CA GLY A 122 6.02 -0.72 -17.66
C GLY A 122 6.82 -1.15 -18.90
N GLU A 123 7.38 -0.22 -19.66
CA GLU A 123 8.19 -0.54 -20.85
C GLU A 123 9.67 -0.81 -20.47
N ASP A 124 10.22 -0.07 -19.50
CA ASP A 124 11.66 -0.09 -19.16
C ASP A 124 11.96 -0.58 -17.71
N GLY A 125 10.99 -1.22 -17.02
CA GLY A 125 11.23 -1.71 -15.63
C GLY A 125 12.30 -2.81 -15.55
N PRO A 126 12.99 -2.95 -14.39
CA PRO A 126 12.72 -2.32 -13.11
C PRO A 126 13.14 -0.83 -13.05
N TYR A 127 12.39 -0.03 -12.30
CA TYR A 127 12.57 1.42 -12.18
C TYR A 127 13.29 1.81 -10.89
N ASP A 128 14.15 2.81 -10.97
CA ASP A 128 14.69 3.53 -9.82
C ASP A 128 13.81 4.74 -9.46
N GLU A 129 14.18 5.47 -8.42
CA GLU A 129 13.44 6.64 -7.95
C GLU A 129 13.54 7.85 -8.88
N LEU A 130 14.57 7.89 -9.76
CA LEU A 130 14.82 8.96 -10.73
C LEU A 130 14.17 8.71 -12.10
N SER A 131 13.70 7.50 -12.34
CA SER A 131 13.03 7.11 -13.58
C SER A 131 11.81 7.99 -13.83
N ALA A 132 11.65 8.47 -15.06
CA ALA A 132 10.58 9.37 -15.47
C ALA A 132 9.21 8.67 -15.43
N PRO A 133 8.21 9.19 -14.69
CA PRO A 133 6.87 8.62 -14.68
C PRO A 133 6.14 8.80 -16.01
N ASN A 134 5.34 7.78 -16.40
CA ASN A 134 4.45 7.81 -17.57
C ASN A 134 3.19 6.95 -17.32
N PRO A 135 2.22 7.40 -16.49
CA PRO A 135 1.09 6.59 -16.06
C PRO A 135 0.10 6.30 -17.19
N LEU A 136 -0.30 5.02 -17.33
CA LEU A 136 -1.25 4.56 -18.34
C LEU A 136 -2.72 4.67 -17.89
N SER A 137 -3.00 4.59 -16.58
CA SER A 137 -4.33 4.57 -15.98
C SER A 137 -4.65 5.87 -15.24
N TYR A 138 -5.94 6.15 -15.03
CA TYR A 138 -6.34 7.30 -14.23
C TYR A 138 -5.88 7.19 -12.78
N TYR A 139 -5.90 5.97 -12.20
CA TYR A 139 -5.30 5.71 -10.89
C TYR A 139 -3.84 6.18 -10.83
N GLY A 140 -3.00 5.72 -11.77
CA GLY A 140 -1.60 6.12 -11.84
C GLY A 140 -1.43 7.64 -12.00
N LYS A 141 -2.28 8.28 -12.82
CA LYS A 141 -2.28 9.75 -12.99
C LYS A 141 -2.61 10.47 -11.69
N THR A 142 -3.63 10.05 -10.94
CA THR A 142 -3.98 10.69 -9.65
C THR A 142 -2.87 10.50 -8.62
N LYS A 143 -2.20 9.34 -8.59
CA LYS A 143 -1.07 9.11 -7.69
C LYS A 143 0.13 9.97 -8.07
N LEU A 144 0.43 10.12 -9.36
CA LEU A 144 1.49 11.02 -9.82
C LEU A 144 1.18 12.49 -9.48
N MET A 145 -0.05 12.96 -9.70
CA MET A 145 -0.48 14.30 -9.30
C MET A 145 -0.28 14.54 -7.79
N ALA A 146 -0.56 13.53 -6.95
CA ALA A 146 -0.29 13.61 -5.51
C ALA A 146 1.21 13.73 -5.21
N GLU A 147 2.06 12.94 -5.90
CA GLU A 147 3.52 13.09 -5.77
C GLU A 147 3.98 14.50 -6.15
N GLU A 148 3.43 15.08 -7.22
CA GLU A 148 3.77 16.44 -7.66
C GLU A 148 3.35 17.50 -6.63
N VAL A 149 2.16 17.37 -6.03
CA VAL A 149 1.73 18.26 -4.94
C VAL A 149 2.72 18.20 -3.77
N ILE A 150 3.11 17.00 -3.36
CA ILE A 150 4.05 16.80 -2.25
C ILE A 150 5.44 17.36 -2.59
N LYS A 151 5.98 17.06 -3.76
CA LYS A 151 7.32 17.49 -4.21
C LYS A 151 7.44 19.01 -4.35
N ASN A 152 6.36 19.70 -4.68
CA ASN A 152 6.32 21.16 -4.81
C ASN A 152 6.04 21.89 -3.50
N SER A 153 5.88 21.16 -2.38
CA SER A 153 5.62 21.72 -1.06
C SER A 153 6.90 22.01 -0.27
N SER A 154 6.78 22.82 0.76
CA SER A 154 7.84 23.05 1.77
C SER A 154 7.76 22.06 2.94
N ALA A 155 6.79 21.16 2.96
CA ALA A 155 6.65 20.16 4.01
C ALA A 155 7.86 19.21 4.06
N LYS A 156 8.10 18.59 5.20
CA LYS A 156 9.02 17.44 5.30
C LYS A 156 8.29 16.20 4.80
N TRP A 157 8.80 15.55 3.76
CA TRP A 157 8.08 14.45 3.16
C TRP A 157 8.95 13.29 2.70
N ALA A 158 8.37 12.09 2.76
CA ALA A 158 8.84 10.90 2.07
C ALA A 158 7.69 10.29 1.25
N ILE A 159 7.97 9.85 0.02
CA ILE A 159 7.05 9.13 -0.84
C ILE A 159 7.54 7.70 -0.95
N LEU A 160 6.71 6.73 -0.59
CA LEU A 160 6.99 5.31 -0.71
C LEU A 160 6.19 4.75 -1.89
N ARG A 161 6.86 4.44 -3.00
CA ARG A 161 6.24 3.75 -4.15
C ARG A 161 6.22 2.26 -3.90
N THR A 162 5.06 1.63 -3.98
CA THR A 162 4.90 0.19 -3.71
C THR A 162 4.20 -0.54 -4.86
N ILE A 163 4.24 -1.89 -4.83
CA ILE A 163 3.72 -2.76 -5.89
C ILE A 163 2.86 -3.86 -5.25
N ILE A 164 1.62 -4.07 -5.74
CA ILE A 164 0.74 -5.19 -5.35
C ILE A 164 0.92 -5.61 -3.90
N VAL A 165 0.29 -4.90 -2.98
CA VAL A 165 0.38 -5.20 -1.55
C VAL A 165 -0.50 -6.40 -1.21
N TYR A 166 0.08 -7.40 -0.53
CA TYR A 166 -0.64 -8.57 -0.05
C TYR A 166 -0.44 -8.77 1.46
N GLY A 167 -1.42 -9.37 2.11
CA GLY A 167 -1.45 -9.58 3.56
C GLY A 167 -2.86 -9.91 4.04
N ILE A 168 -3.06 -9.95 5.35
CA ILE A 168 -4.32 -10.29 6.00
C ILE A 168 -4.75 -9.14 6.91
N VAL A 169 -6.02 -8.73 6.80
CA VAL A 169 -6.68 -7.84 7.77
C VAL A 169 -7.36 -8.65 8.87
N SER A 170 -7.50 -8.08 10.05
CA SER A 170 -8.03 -8.75 11.23
C SER A 170 -9.46 -9.29 11.04
N ASP A 171 -10.30 -8.58 10.29
CA ASP A 171 -11.70 -8.93 10.04
C ASP A 171 -11.90 -9.71 8.73
N MET A 172 -10.83 -10.07 8.02
CA MET A 172 -10.84 -10.76 6.71
C MET A 172 -11.70 -10.06 5.63
N SER A 173 -12.08 -8.79 5.86
CA SER A 173 -12.99 -8.04 4.97
C SER A 173 -12.36 -7.61 3.64
N ARG A 174 -11.05 -7.79 3.48
CA ARG A 174 -10.34 -7.37 2.28
C ARG A 174 -9.61 -8.54 1.64
N SER A 175 -9.78 -8.66 0.33
CA SER A 175 -9.04 -9.61 -0.49
C SER A 175 -7.86 -8.93 -1.19
N ASN A 176 -6.89 -9.73 -1.58
CA ASN A 176 -5.78 -9.37 -2.45
C ASN A 176 -5.46 -10.56 -3.35
N ILE A 177 -4.53 -10.41 -4.27
CA ILE A 177 -4.25 -11.44 -5.29
C ILE A 177 -3.85 -12.80 -4.68
N VAL A 178 -3.14 -12.82 -3.55
CA VAL A 178 -2.72 -14.07 -2.87
C VAL A 178 -3.94 -14.77 -2.25
N LEU A 179 -4.76 -14.01 -1.50
CA LEU A 179 -5.95 -14.55 -0.85
C LEU A 179 -7.00 -14.97 -1.88
N TRP A 180 -7.18 -14.18 -2.94
CA TRP A 180 -8.08 -14.50 -4.05
C TRP A 180 -7.68 -15.82 -4.73
N ALA A 181 -6.40 -15.97 -5.08
CA ALA A 181 -5.93 -17.19 -5.76
C ALA A 181 -6.07 -18.42 -4.85
N LYS A 182 -5.69 -18.29 -3.58
CA LYS A 182 -5.83 -19.37 -2.59
C LYS A 182 -7.29 -19.78 -2.41
N ASP A 183 -8.19 -18.83 -2.15
CA ASP A 183 -9.61 -19.09 -1.90
C ASP A 183 -10.30 -19.77 -3.10
N ALA A 184 -10.08 -19.27 -4.31
CA ALA A 184 -10.66 -19.83 -5.52
C ALA A 184 -10.16 -21.27 -5.78
N LEU A 185 -8.84 -21.52 -5.66
CA LEU A 185 -8.29 -22.86 -5.87
C LEU A 185 -8.72 -23.85 -4.78
N GLU A 186 -8.87 -23.43 -3.53
CA GLU A 186 -9.42 -24.29 -2.46
C GLU A 186 -10.89 -24.70 -2.72
N LYS A 187 -11.66 -23.82 -3.37
CA LYS A 187 -13.04 -24.11 -3.78
C LYS A 187 -13.13 -24.93 -5.06
N GLY A 188 -12.01 -25.21 -5.73
CA GLY A 188 -12.00 -25.90 -7.03
C GLY A 188 -12.47 -25.02 -8.19
N GLU A 189 -12.41 -23.69 -8.05
CA GLU A 189 -12.83 -22.74 -9.08
C GLU A 189 -11.70 -22.51 -10.09
N PRO A 190 -11.98 -22.54 -11.42
CA PRO A 190 -10.97 -22.29 -12.44
C PRO A 190 -10.57 -20.80 -12.47
N LEU A 191 -9.29 -20.53 -12.60
CA LEU A 191 -8.70 -19.19 -12.66
C LEU A 191 -8.15 -18.88 -14.05
N LYS A 192 -8.49 -17.70 -14.60
CA LYS A 192 -7.79 -17.11 -15.75
C LYS A 192 -6.82 -16.07 -15.25
N VAL A 193 -5.53 -16.29 -15.47
CA VAL A 193 -4.46 -15.48 -14.90
C VAL A 193 -3.54 -14.92 -15.99
N VAL A 194 -3.25 -13.63 -15.94
CA VAL A 194 -2.39 -12.98 -16.96
C VAL A 194 -0.94 -13.42 -16.81
N ASN A 195 -0.29 -13.75 -17.93
CA ASN A 195 1.11 -14.17 -17.98
C ASN A 195 2.07 -13.11 -18.53
N ASP A 196 1.54 -12.00 -19.05
CA ASP A 196 2.25 -10.91 -19.70
C ASP A 196 2.36 -9.64 -18.83
N GLN A 197 2.16 -9.78 -17.51
CA GLN A 197 2.36 -8.71 -16.54
C GLN A 197 3.30 -9.17 -15.42
N TRP A 198 4.40 -8.43 -15.19
CA TRP A 198 5.41 -8.73 -14.16
C TRP A 198 5.39 -7.70 -13.04
N ARG A 199 5.50 -8.17 -11.79
CA ARG A 199 5.45 -7.36 -10.57
C ARG A 199 6.43 -7.86 -9.52
N MET A 200 6.70 -7.02 -8.53
CA MET A 200 7.40 -7.37 -7.30
C MET A 200 6.43 -7.25 -6.12
N PRO A 201 5.68 -8.31 -5.77
CA PRO A 201 4.63 -8.25 -4.74
C PRO A 201 5.20 -7.85 -3.38
N THR A 202 4.50 -6.95 -2.69
CA THR A 202 4.94 -6.38 -1.41
C THR A 202 4.14 -6.99 -0.26
N LEU A 203 4.82 -7.60 0.71
CA LEU A 203 4.19 -8.00 1.96
C LEU A 203 3.77 -6.75 2.77
N ALA A 204 2.55 -6.74 3.29
CA ALA A 204 2.04 -5.58 4.02
C ALA A 204 2.83 -5.28 5.30
N GLU A 205 3.39 -6.29 5.95
CA GLU A 205 4.30 -6.16 7.09
C GLU A 205 5.60 -5.45 6.69
N ASP A 206 6.20 -5.77 5.55
CA ASP A 206 7.41 -5.10 5.05
C ASP A 206 7.12 -3.63 4.72
N LEU A 207 5.94 -3.36 4.14
CA LEU A 207 5.52 -1.99 3.85
C LEU A 207 5.24 -1.19 5.14
N ALA A 208 4.74 -1.84 6.19
CA ALA A 208 4.61 -1.24 7.51
C ALA A 208 5.99 -0.94 8.12
N ASP A 209 6.95 -1.88 7.98
CA ASP A 209 8.31 -1.70 8.43
C ASP A 209 8.95 -0.45 7.82
N ILE A 210 8.96 -0.34 6.48
CA ILE A 210 9.58 0.81 5.81
C ILE A 210 8.82 2.13 6.09
N SER A 211 7.50 2.09 6.27
CA SER A 211 6.73 3.28 6.63
C SER A 211 7.15 3.86 7.97
N LEU A 212 7.39 3.01 8.97
CA LEU A 212 7.87 3.42 10.28
C LEU A 212 9.36 3.79 10.27
N LEU A 213 10.18 3.11 9.48
CA LEU A 213 11.58 3.48 9.26
C LEU A 213 11.69 4.87 8.62
N ALA A 214 10.82 5.21 7.66
CA ALA A 214 10.78 6.54 7.07
C ALA A 214 10.48 7.64 8.12
N VAL A 215 9.59 7.36 9.08
CA VAL A 215 9.33 8.28 10.21
C VAL A 215 10.53 8.33 11.18
N ALA A 216 11.11 7.19 11.52
CA ALA A 216 12.22 7.11 12.47
C ALA A 216 13.46 7.86 11.98
N HIS A 217 13.80 7.70 10.69
CA HIS A 217 14.94 8.33 10.04
C HIS A 217 14.67 9.77 9.56
N ASN A 218 13.47 10.33 9.75
CA ASN A 218 13.03 11.58 9.14
C ASN A 218 13.34 11.61 7.62
N ALA A 219 13.02 10.52 6.94
CA ALA A 219 13.32 10.32 5.52
C ALA A 219 12.77 11.45 4.66
N GLN A 220 13.55 11.82 3.62
CA GLN A 220 13.16 12.84 2.65
C GLN A 220 13.38 12.33 1.22
N GLY A 221 12.41 12.57 0.35
CA GLY A 221 12.47 12.18 -1.05
C GLY A 221 11.61 10.96 -1.39
N VAL A 222 11.83 10.43 -2.58
CA VAL A 222 11.14 9.24 -3.07
C VAL A 222 11.94 7.99 -2.73
N TYR A 223 11.25 6.93 -2.33
CA TYR A 223 11.83 5.60 -2.07
C TYR A 223 10.97 4.53 -2.72
N ASN A 224 11.59 3.58 -3.36
CA ASN A 224 10.95 2.38 -3.86
C ASN A 224 10.84 1.34 -2.73
N ALA A 225 9.62 0.82 -2.51
CA ALA A 225 9.27 -0.02 -1.37
C ALA A 225 8.43 -1.22 -1.83
N SER A 226 9.07 -2.26 -2.34
CA SER A 226 8.41 -3.50 -2.78
C SER A 226 9.08 -4.74 -2.20
N GLY A 227 8.48 -5.92 -2.43
CA GLY A 227 9.18 -7.18 -2.26
C GLY A 227 10.38 -7.26 -3.21
N LYS A 228 11.28 -8.22 -3.00
CA LYS A 228 12.52 -8.37 -3.79
C LYS A 228 12.40 -9.26 -5.02
N ASP A 229 11.32 -10.05 -5.13
CA ASP A 229 11.18 -11.05 -6.18
C ASP A 229 10.30 -10.55 -7.32
N MET A 230 10.88 -10.47 -8.52
CA MET A 230 10.16 -10.16 -9.75
C MET A 230 9.53 -11.44 -10.32
N MET A 231 8.23 -11.42 -10.59
CA MET A 231 7.51 -12.55 -11.16
C MET A 231 6.33 -12.10 -12.01
N SER A 232 5.88 -12.94 -12.95
CA SER A 232 4.61 -12.71 -13.63
C SER A 232 3.44 -12.96 -12.69
N ILE A 233 2.26 -12.39 -13.02
CA ILE A 233 1.05 -12.66 -12.23
C ILE A 233 0.69 -14.15 -12.26
N ALA A 234 0.88 -14.84 -13.40
CA ALA A 234 0.68 -16.28 -13.49
C ALA A 234 1.65 -17.03 -12.56
N GLU A 235 2.94 -16.68 -12.57
CA GLU A 235 3.95 -17.28 -11.69
C GLU A 235 3.60 -17.06 -10.22
N LEU A 236 3.12 -15.87 -9.84
CA LEU A 236 2.65 -15.59 -8.48
C LEU A 236 1.56 -16.58 -8.06
N VAL A 237 0.56 -16.79 -8.92
CA VAL A 237 -0.57 -17.71 -8.63
C VAL A 237 -0.10 -19.17 -8.55
N TYR A 238 0.84 -19.59 -9.41
CA TYR A 238 1.46 -20.91 -9.31
C TYR A 238 2.22 -21.09 -7.99
N ARG A 239 2.99 -20.11 -7.55
CA ARG A 239 3.70 -20.16 -6.25
C ARG A 239 2.74 -20.22 -5.07
N VAL A 240 1.59 -19.53 -5.14
CA VAL A 240 0.50 -19.66 -4.17
C VAL A 240 -0.04 -21.09 -4.15
N ALA A 241 -0.33 -21.67 -5.31
CA ALA A 241 -0.82 -23.04 -5.43
C ALA A 241 0.19 -24.06 -4.87
N ASP A 242 1.48 -23.92 -5.20
CA ASP A 242 2.53 -24.79 -4.70
C ASP A 242 2.67 -24.73 -3.17
N PHE A 243 2.62 -23.52 -2.60
CA PHE A 243 2.77 -23.33 -1.15
C PHE A 243 1.65 -24.02 -0.35
N TRP A 244 0.41 -23.92 -0.79
CA TRP A 244 -0.76 -24.57 -0.14
C TRP A 244 -1.12 -25.93 -0.72
N ARG A 245 -0.34 -26.45 -1.69
CA ARG A 245 -0.58 -27.75 -2.37
C ARG A 245 -1.96 -27.83 -3.03
N LEU A 246 -2.33 -26.78 -3.74
CA LEU A 246 -3.60 -26.65 -4.45
C LEU A 246 -3.48 -27.15 -5.90
N ASP A 247 -4.63 -27.47 -6.51
CA ASP A 247 -4.67 -28.04 -7.86
C ASP A 247 -4.32 -26.96 -8.92
N LYS A 248 -3.14 -27.08 -9.52
CA LYS A 248 -2.64 -26.20 -10.57
C LYS A 248 -3.32 -26.40 -11.93
N SER A 249 -4.04 -27.53 -12.13
CA SER A 249 -4.80 -27.75 -13.39
C SER A 249 -5.96 -26.80 -13.56
N LEU A 250 -6.41 -26.14 -12.50
CA LEU A 250 -7.43 -25.10 -12.50
C LEU A 250 -6.92 -23.74 -13.01
N ILE A 251 -5.61 -23.57 -13.19
CA ILE A 251 -4.99 -22.30 -13.61
C ILE A 251 -4.85 -22.29 -15.12
N THR A 252 -5.48 -21.32 -15.78
CA THR A 252 -5.34 -21.07 -17.21
C THR A 252 -4.64 -19.75 -17.43
N GLU A 253 -3.49 -19.78 -18.09
CA GLU A 253 -2.78 -18.56 -18.48
C GLU A 253 -3.48 -17.88 -19.67
N VAL A 254 -3.58 -16.55 -19.59
CA VAL A 254 -4.16 -15.71 -20.63
C VAL A 254 -3.31 -14.45 -20.82
N SER A 255 -3.39 -13.84 -22.00
CA SER A 255 -2.81 -12.49 -22.19
C SER A 255 -3.73 -11.43 -21.56
N GLY A 256 -3.13 -10.38 -21.00
CA GLY A 256 -3.86 -9.22 -20.47
C GLY A 256 -4.79 -8.57 -21.49
N ALA A 257 -4.46 -8.67 -22.78
CA ALA A 257 -5.30 -8.18 -23.88
C ALA A 257 -6.64 -8.92 -23.99
N THR A 258 -6.75 -10.14 -23.46
CA THR A 258 -7.99 -10.93 -23.47
C THR A 258 -8.93 -10.62 -22.33
N LEU A 259 -8.44 -9.91 -21.30
CA LEU A 259 -9.26 -9.49 -20.18
C LEU A 259 -9.88 -8.11 -20.48
N ASN A 260 -11.21 -8.05 -20.42
CA ASN A 260 -11.92 -6.78 -20.62
C ASN A 260 -11.81 -5.89 -19.37
N GLN A 261 -10.61 -5.34 -19.13
CA GLN A 261 -10.32 -4.47 -18.00
C GLN A 261 -10.55 -3.00 -18.41
N ALA A 262 -11.24 -2.23 -17.56
CA ALA A 262 -11.53 -0.82 -17.84
C ALA A 262 -10.25 0.04 -17.91
N ALA A 263 -9.25 -0.28 -17.08
CA ALA A 263 -7.98 0.44 -17.02
C ALA A 263 -6.85 -0.31 -17.73
N LYS A 264 -5.97 0.43 -18.41
CA LYS A 264 -4.70 -0.11 -18.91
C LYS A 264 -3.74 -0.36 -17.75
N ARG A 265 -3.07 -1.51 -17.78
CA ARG A 265 -2.05 -1.89 -16.79
C ARG A 265 -0.67 -1.97 -17.42
N PRO A 266 0.37 -1.46 -16.74
CA PRO A 266 1.74 -1.59 -17.24
C PRO A 266 2.14 -3.08 -17.35
N LYS A 267 2.98 -3.41 -18.34
CA LYS A 267 3.42 -4.80 -18.56
C LYS A 267 4.43 -5.25 -17.51
N LYS A 268 5.47 -4.46 -17.25
CA LYS A 268 6.55 -4.84 -16.34
C LYS A 268 6.92 -3.67 -15.43
N THR A 269 6.45 -3.73 -14.18
CA THR A 269 6.83 -2.77 -13.15
C THR A 269 7.52 -3.50 -12.01
N GLY A 270 8.81 -3.29 -11.89
CA GLY A 270 9.62 -3.69 -10.75
C GLY A 270 10.42 -2.52 -10.27
N PHE A 271 11.05 -2.65 -9.13
CA PHE A 271 11.82 -1.58 -8.51
C PHE A 271 13.26 -1.98 -8.22
N ILE A 272 14.17 -1.02 -8.38
CA ILE A 272 15.50 -1.04 -7.78
C ILE A 272 15.32 -0.54 -6.34
N LEU A 273 15.77 -1.30 -5.35
CA LEU A 273 15.50 -1.06 -3.92
C LEU A 273 16.70 -0.51 -3.17
N ASP A 274 17.84 -0.30 -3.85
CA ASP A 274 19.14 0.01 -3.24
C ASP A 274 19.07 1.23 -2.32
N LYS A 275 18.36 2.28 -2.72
CA LYS A 275 18.19 3.49 -1.91
C LYS A 275 17.46 3.21 -0.59
N ALA A 276 16.33 2.51 -0.65
CA ALA A 276 15.55 2.17 0.55
C ALA A 276 16.35 1.24 1.47
N MET A 277 17.07 0.27 0.90
CA MET A 277 17.91 -0.66 1.68
C MET A 277 19.09 0.07 2.34
N THR A 278 19.72 1.00 1.65
CA THR A 278 20.92 1.70 2.15
C THR A 278 20.57 2.81 3.13
N GLU A 279 19.60 3.67 2.81
CA GLU A 279 19.29 4.86 3.60
C GLU A 279 18.32 4.58 4.76
N LEU A 280 17.40 3.62 4.58
CA LEU A 280 16.37 3.31 5.57
C LEU A 280 16.54 1.93 6.22
N ASN A 281 17.59 1.17 5.84
CA ASN A 281 17.78 -0.21 6.29
C ASN A 281 16.57 -1.11 5.98
N TYR A 282 15.89 -0.86 4.87
CA TYR A 282 14.76 -1.67 4.42
C TYR A 282 15.22 -3.09 4.05
N GLN A 283 14.55 -4.10 4.56
CA GLN A 283 14.88 -5.50 4.32
C GLN A 283 13.66 -6.27 3.83
N PRO A 284 13.34 -6.20 2.52
CA PRO A 284 12.17 -6.89 1.97
C PRO A 284 12.34 -8.40 2.03
N ARG A 285 11.29 -9.07 2.46
CA ARG A 285 11.23 -10.54 2.48
C ARG A 285 11.04 -11.08 1.07
N SER A 286 11.40 -12.37 0.87
CA SER A 286 11.00 -13.09 -0.35
C SER A 286 9.50 -13.38 -0.34
N PHE A 287 8.95 -13.68 -1.52
CA PHE A 287 7.52 -14.00 -1.63
C PHE A 287 7.16 -15.23 -0.79
N GLU A 288 8.00 -16.27 -0.78
CA GLU A 288 7.81 -17.48 0.04
C GLU A 288 7.87 -17.19 1.55
N GLU A 289 8.75 -16.28 1.99
CA GLU A 289 8.76 -15.82 3.39
C GLU A 289 7.46 -15.14 3.75
N GLY A 290 6.93 -14.29 2.87
CA GLY A 290 5.63 -13.66 3.01
C GLY A 290 4.49 -14.69 3.09
N LEU A 291 4.46 -15.68 2.20
CA LEU A 291 3.46 -16.76 2.25
C LEU A 291 3.50 -17.54 3.57
N ARG A 292 4.71 -17.78 4.13
CA ARG A 292 4.83 -18.43 5.46
C ARG A 292 4.23 -17.57 6.57
N ILE A 293 4.38 -16.24 6.50
CA ILE A 293 3.76 -15.31 7.47
C ILE A 293 2.24 -15.40 7.36
N LEU A 294 1.68 -15.29 6.14
CA LEU A 294 0.24 -15.44 5.93
C LEU A 294 -0.29 -16.78 6.42
N GLY A 295 0.41 -17.87 6.11
CA GLY A 295 0.01 -19.21 6.55
C GLY A 295 -0.01 -19.39 8.07
N ARG A 296 0.85 -18.67 8.81
CA ARG A 296 0.81 -18.64 10.28
C ARG A 296 -0.35 -17.81 10.81
N GLN A 297 -0.58 -16.63 10.24
CA GLN A 297 -1.68 -15.74 10.63
C GLN A 297 -3.04 -16.40 10.43
N MET A 298 -3.25 -17.10 9.29
CA MET A 298 -4.50 -17.84 9.05
C MET A 298 -4.78 -18.91 10.09
N LYS A 299 -3.75 -19.61 10.58
CA LYS A 299 -3.90 -20.65 11.61
C LYS A 299 -4.26 -20.06 12.97
N SER A 300 -3.75 -18.88 13.31
CA SER A 300 -4.04 -18.20 14.58
C SER A 300 -5.44 -17.57 14.63
N THR A 301 -6.07 -17.35 13.47
CA THR A 301 -7.43 -16.77 13.40
C THR A 301 -8.53 -17.84 13.49
N ILE A 302 -8.19 -19.12 13.28
CA ILE A 302 -9.15 -20.26 13.30
C ILE A 302 -9.13 -20.99 14.68
N GLY A 303 -8.20 -20.68 15.57
CA GLY A 303 -8.11 -21.22 16.94
C GLY A 303 -8.62 -20.23 17.96
#